data_cebc378450540fb480a10f865df431d7
#
_entry.id   cebc378450540fb480a10f865df431d7
#
_cell.length_a   1.000
_cell.length_b   1.000
_cell.length_c   1.000
_cell.angle_alpha   90.00
_cell.angle_beta   90.00
_cell.angle_gamma   90.00
#
_symmetry.space_group_name_H-M   'P 1'
#
loop_
_entity.id
_entity.type
_entity.pdbx_description
1 polymer ?
#
loop_
_entity_poly.entity_id
_entity_poly.type
_entity_poly.pdbx_seq_one_letter_code
_entity_poly.pdbx_strand_id
1 'polypeptide(L)'
;MAIQLAYYRIHQQCCASYEAASMRLFRKGRLGVILSTSSASAAFVKSFDDPKKQNSEKRNLLENAIKVHMWNTNMEIRGRTTFGHFLGLKVQAIENNIPMPDIYTDTSLNKAFNFLLSTSQVAFKAACLGSAVPEKLNSYDFCYSVTSDNFTFVVSAWKSCKENNVVRLIQTLEDTLVDMKMLLEETKLEPDGST
;
A
#
# COMPACT_ATOMS: atom_id res chain seq x y z
N MET A 1 5.15 -2.66 1.57
CA MET A 1 5.57 -2.59 3.00
C MET A 1 6.44 -1.36 3.26
N ALA A 2 7.53 -1.13 2.51
CA ALA A 2 8.44 0.00 2.75
C ALA A 2 7.74 1.36 2.77
N ILE A 3 6.85 1.66 1.81
CA ILE A 3 6.09 2.93 1.77
C ILE A 3 5.23 3.11 3.02
N GLN A 4 4.56 2.04 3.49
CA GLN A 4 3.74 2.10 4.71
C GLN A 4 4.60 2.32 5.96
N LEU A 5 5.79 1.71 6.02
CA LEU A 5 6.73 1.91 7.13
C LEU A 5 7.30 3.34 7.12
N ALA A 6 7.70 3.85 5.96
CA ALA A 6 8.17 5.22 5.83
C ALA A 6 7.09 6.24 6.26
N TYR A 7 5.85 6.02 5.85
CA TYR A 7 4.72 6.85 6.28
C TYR A 7 4.53 6.77 7.80
N TYR A 8 4.57 5.57 8.38
CA TYR A 8 4.45 5.38 9.83
C TYR A 8 5.55 6.08 10.62
N ARG A 9 6.80 6.03 10.14
CA ARG A 9 7.94 6.72 10.77
C ARG A 9 7.72 8.23 10.85
N ILE A 10 7.05 8.83 9.86
CA ILE A 10 6.79 10.27 9.83
C ILE A 10 5.57 10.65 10.66
N HIS A 11 4.47 9.93 10.49
CA HIS A 11 3.16 10.30 11.00
C HIS A 11 2.75 9.55 12.28
N GLN A 12 3.53 8.54 12.70
CA GLN A 12 3.29 7.70 13.89
C GLN A 12 1.91 7.01 13.91
N GLN A 13 1.32 6.84 12.74
CA GLN A 13 0.04 6.15 12.55
C GLN A 13 0.01 5.39 11.22
N CYS A 14 -0.66 4.22 11.24
CA CYS A 14 -0.97 3.52 10.00
C CYS A 14 -2.13 4.21 9.30
N CYS A 15 -2.12 4.19 7.97
CA CYS A 15 -3.21 4.73 7.16
C CYS A 15 -3.73 3.68 6.18
N ALA A 16 -4.93 3.89 5.67
CA ALA A 16 -5.42 3.11 4.55
C ALA A 16 -4.59 3.42 3.30
N SER A 17 -4.17 2.37 2.61
CA SER A 17 -3.43 2.46 1.36
C SER A 17 -3.95 1.46 0.34
N TYR A 18 -3.82 1.82 -0.92
CA TYR A 18 -4.11 0.90 -2.01
C TYR A 18 -3.00 0.87 -3.04
N GLU A 19 -2.97 -0.22 -3.80
CA GLU A 19 -2.15 -0.37 -4.99
C GLU A 19 -3.05 -0.55 -6.21
N ALA A 20 -2.72 0.12 -7.30
CA ALA A 20 -3.43 -0.03 -8.55
C ALA A 20 -3.15 -1.39 -9.18
N ALA A 21 -4.20 -2.12 -9.54
CA ALA A 21 -4.12 -3.41 -10.19
C ALA A 21 -4.61 -3.37 -11.63
N SER A 22 -3.91 -4.09 -12.52
CA SER A 22 -4.36 -4.24 -13.90
C SER A 22 -5.51 -5.25 -13.99
N MET A 23 -6.64 -4.80 -14.48
CA MET A 23 -7.84 -5.65 -14.72
C MET A 23 -7.93 -6.12 -16.19
N ARG A 24 -6.79 -6.25 -16.88
CA ARG A 24 -6.72 -6.65 -18.30
C ARG A 24 -7.29 -8.04 -18.60
N LEU A 25 -7.50 -8.88 -17.59
CA LEU A 25 -8.17 -10.18 -17.75
C LEU A 25 -9.66 -10.03 -18.08
N PHE A 26 -10.23 -8.88 -17.83
CA PHE A 26 -11.64 -8.60 -18.09
C PHE A 26 -11.79 -7.70 -19.31
N ARG A 27 -12.74 -8.05 -20.19
CA ARG A 27 -13.10 -7.19 -21.33
C ARG A 27 -13.57 -5.83 -20.83
N LYS A 28 -12.95 -4.74 -21.30
CA LYS A 28 -13.17 -3.37 -20.82
C LYS A 28 -12.94 -3.21 -19.30
N GLY A 29 -12.10 -4.08 -18.73
CA GLY A 29 -11.72 -4.01 -17.32
C GLY A 29 -11.12 -2.65 -16.99
N ARG A 30 -11.58 -2.07 -15.87
CA ARG A 30 -11.03 -0.84 -15.30
C ARG A 30 -9.84 -1.16 -14.41
N LEU A 31 -9.26 -0.15 -13.82
CA LEU A 31 -8.25 -0.29 -12.81
C LEU A 31 -8.86 -0.94 -11.57
N GLY A 32 -8.22 -1.98 -11.04
CA GLY A 32 -8.55 -2.58 -9.76
C GLY A 32 -7.84 -1.90 -8.60
N VAL A 33 -8.31 -2.15 -7.40
CA VAL A 33 -7.81 -1.56 -6.15
C VAL A 33 -7.43 -2.67 -5.18
N ILE A 34 -6.12 -2.95 -5.07
CA ILE A 34 -5.59 -3.86 -4.06
C ILE A 34 -5.51 -3.11 -2.74
N LEU A 35 -6.26 -3.55 -1.74
CA LEU A 35 -6.15 -3.00 -0.38
C LEU A 35 -4.81 -3.45 0.21
N SER A 36 -3.84 -2.54 0.24
CA SER A 36 -2.45 -2.84 0.64
C SER A 36 -2.26 -2.82 2.15
N THR A 37 -3.06 -2.03 2.88
CA THR A 37 -3.05 -2.04 4.34
C THR A 37 -3.90 -3.18 4.86
N SER A 38 -3.32 -3.97 5.77
CA SER A 38 -3.95 -5.09 6.46
C SER A 38 -3.49 -5.14 7.91
N SER A 39 -4.13 -5.97 8.73
CA SER A 39 -3.65 -6.24 10.10
C SER A 39 -2.21 -6.78 10.10
N ALA A 40 -1.87 -7.62 9.12
CA ALA A 40 -0.53 -8.17 8.98
C ALA A 40 0.51 -7.09 8.64
N SER A 41 0.22 -6.20 7.66
CA SER A 41 1.12 -5.10 7.33
C SER A 41 1.27 -4.10 8.47
N ALA A 42 0.18 -3.80 9.19
CA ALA A 42 0.22 -2.92 10.34
C ALA A 42 1.02 -3.51 11.51
N ALA A 43 0.94 -4.83 11.74
CA ALA A 43 1.75 -5.52 12.74
C ALA A 43 3.24 -5.42 12.41
N PHE A 44 3.63 -5.68 11.15
CA PHE A 44 5.01 -5.51 10.70
C PHE A 44 5.51 -4.07 10.89
N VAL A 45 4.76 -3.09 10.38
CA VAL A 45 5.14 -1.67 10.44
C VAL A 45 5.36 -1.19 11.87
N LYS A 46 4.46 -1.55 12.79
CA LYS A 46 4.58 -1.17 14.20
C LYS A 46 5.71 -1.87 14.93
N SER A 47 6.07 -3.07 14.52
CA SER A 47 7.14 -3.85 15.16
C SER A 47 8.53 -3.45 14.71
N PHE A 48 8.66 -2.83 13.54
CA PHE A 48 9.95 -2.67 12.88
C PHE A 48 10.95 -1.86 13.72
N ASP A 49 10.52 -0.73 14.25
CA ASP A 49 11.34 0.14 15.07
C ASP A 49 11.22 -0.15 16.59
N ASP A 50 10.49 -1.21 16.99
CA ASP A 50 10.38 -1.62 18.37
C ASP A 50 11.66 -2.34 18.83
N PRO A 51 12.42 -1.77 19.80
CA PRO A 51 13.66 -2.37 20.27
C PRO A 51 13.46 -3.69 21.07
N LYS A 52 12.22 -3.97 21.49
CA LYS A 52 11.88 -5.21 22.21
C LYS A 52 11.65 -6.39 21.26
N LYS A 53 11.54 -6.15 19.95
CA LYS A 53 11.29 -7.15 18.94
C LYS A 53 12.59 -7.67 18.34
N GLN A 54 12.75 -8.98 18.32
CA GLN A 54 13.89 -9.64 17.68
C GLN A 54 13.79 -9.54 16.15
N ASN A 55 14.92 -9.55 15.45
CA ASN A 55 14.97 -9.46 14.00
C ASN A 55 14.29 -10.65 13.30
N SER A 56 14.38 -11.85 13.88
CA SER A 56 13.63 -13.03 13.42
C SER A 56 12.11 -12.82 13.48
N GLU A 57 11.61 -12.22 14.56
CA GLU A 57 10.18 -11.92 14.70
C GLU A 57 9.74 -10.86 13.67
N LYS A 58 10.53 -9.79 13.47
CA LYS A 58 10.25 -8.75 12.47
C LYS A 58 10.23 -9.33 11.06
N ARG A 59 11.15 -10.24 10.74
CA ARG A 59 11.18 -10.97 9.46
C ARG A 59 9.91 -11.81 9.27
N ASN A 60 9.50 -12.59 10.26
CA ASN A 60 8.30 -13.40 10.19
C ASN A 60 7.04 -12.55 9.95
N LEU A 61 6.96 -11.38 10.59
CA LEU A 61 5.87 -10.41 10.37
C LEU A 61 5.89 -9.84 8.95
N LEU A 62 7.07 -9.54 8.40
CA LEU A 62 7.22 -9.11 7.01
C LEU A 62 6.76 -10.19 6.03
N GLU A 63 7.21 -11.42 6.21
CA GLU A 63 6.83 -12.55 5.35
C GLU A 63 5.31 -12.81 5.39
N ASN A 64 4.71 -12.73 6.57
CA ASN A 64 3.26 -12.83 6.70
C ASN A 64 2.53 -11.68 5.98
N ALA A 65 3.02 -10.44 6.14
CA ALA A 65 2.45 -9.29 5.45
C ALA A 65 2.54 -9.42 3.91
N ILE A 66 3.66 -9.96 3.40
CA ILE A 66 3.84 -10.25 1.97
C ILE A 66 2.84 -11.32 1.51
N LYS A 67 2.68 -12.43 2.26
CA LYS A 67 1.72 -13.49 1.92
C LYS A 67 0.29 -12.95 1.83
N VAL A 68 -0.13 -12.13 2.79
CA VAL A 68 -1.46 -11.50 2.78
C VAL A 68 -1.62 -10.56 1.59
N HIS A 69 -0.60 -9.75 1.29
CA HIS A 69 -0.63 -8.84 0.15
C HIS A 69 -0.71 -9.59 -1.19
N MET A 70 0.06 -10.66 -1.36
CA MET A 70 0.00 -11.52 -2.55
C MET A 70 -1.38 -12.16 -2.72
N TRP A 71 -2.00 -12.60 -1.62
CA TRP A 71 -3.36 -13.14 -1.65
C TRP A 71 -4.37 -12.07 -2.09
N ASN A 72 -4.33 -10.86 -1.49
CA ASN A 72 -5.17 -9.73 -1.86
C ASN A 72 -5.01 -9.37 -3.35
N THR A 73 -3.77 -9.34 -3.85
CA THR A 73 -3.45 -9.08 -5.25
C THR A 73 -4.10 -10.13 -6.16
N ASN A 74 -3.95 -11.42 -5.83
CA ASN A 74 -4.55 -12.51 -6.61
C ASN A 74 -6.08 -12.44 -6.63
N MET A 75 -6.70 -12.04 -5.53
CA MET A 75 -8.15 -11.86 -5.45
C MET A 75 -8.61 -10.68 -6.30
N GLU A 76 -7.90 -9.54 -6.23
CA GLU A 76 -8.26 -8.34 -7.00
C GLU A 76 -8.16 -8.59 -8.51
N ILE A 77 -7.03 -9.08 -9.02
CA ILE A 77 -6.87 -9.30 -10.47
C ILE A 77 -7.86 -10.31 -11.05
N ARG A 78 -8.49 -11.14 -10.22
CA ARG A 78 -9.56 -12.08 -10.58
C ARG A 78 -10.97 -11.50 -10.35
N GLY A 79 -11.09 -10.23 -9.94
CA GLY A 79 -12.37 -9.59 -9.65
C GLY A 79 -13.13 -10.19 -8.47
N ARG A 80 -12.43 -10.78 -7.50
CA ARG A 80 -13.00 -11.47 -6.33
C ARG A 80 -12.86 -10.66 -5.04
N THR A 81 -12.77 -9.34 -5.14
CA THR A 81 -12.66 -8.45 -3.98
C THR A 81 -13.94 -7.70 -3.72
N THR A 82 -14.03 -7.16 -2.52
CA THR A 82 -15.21 -6.41 -2.08
C THR A 82 -15.25 -4.98 -2.61
N PHE A 83 -14.10 -4.35 -2.90
CA PHE A 83 -14.05 -2.94 -3.29
C PHE A 83 -14.84 -2.68 -4.58
N GLY A 84 -14.55 -3.41 -5.65
CA GLY A 84 -15.26 -3.28 -6.92
C GLY A 84 -16.75 -3.63 -6.80
N HIS A 85 -17.09 -4.60 -5.95
CA HIS A 85 -18.48 -4.98 -5.68
C HIS A 85 -19.24 -3.85 -4.98
N PHE A 86 -18.69 -3.26 -3.91
CA PHE A 86 -19.30 -2.10 -3.24
C PHE A 86 -19.47 -0.92 -4.20
N LEU A 87 -18.46 -0.62 -5.03
CA LEU A 87 -18.60 0.43 -6.04
C LEU A 87 -19.77 0.14 -7.00
N GLY A 88 -19.86 -1.10 -7.49
CA GLY A 88 -20.95 -1.51 -8.38
C GLY A 88 -22.33 -1.37 -7.75
N LEU A 89 -22.50 -1.81 -6.51
CA LEU A 89 -23.75 -1.66 -5.76
C LEU A 89 -24.11 -0.19 -5.55
N LYS A 90 -23.15 0.66 -5.23
CA LYS A 90 -23.36 2.11 -5.07
C LYS A 90 -23.82 2.75 -6.36
N VAL A 91 -23.19 2.42 -7.49
CA VAL A 91 -23.57 2.90 -8.81
C VAL A 91 -24.99 2.46 -9.15
N GLN A 92 -25.33 1.19 -8.93
CA GLN A 92 -26.67 0.66 -9.19
C GLN A 92 -27.73 1.33 -8.31
N ALA A 93 -27.45 1.63 -7.06
CA ALA A 93 -28.37 2.38 -6.21
C ALA A 93 -28.65 3.78 -6.78
N ILE A 94 -27.60 4.49 -7.21
CA ILE A 94 -27.73 5.84 -7.81
C ILE A 94 -28.52 5.78 -9.13
N GLU A 95 -28.15 4.87 -10.04
CA GLU A 95 -28.78 4.78 -11.36
C GLU A 95 -30.26 4.39 -11.31
N ASN A 96 -30.67 3.61 -10.32
CA ASN A 96 -32.05 3.15 -10.14
C ASN A 96 -32.84 3.97 -9.10
N ASN A 97 -32.30 5.10 -8.62
CA ASN A 97 -32.93 5.94 -7.59
C ASN A 97 -33.32 5.16 -6.32
N ILE A 98 -32.52 4.14 -5.95
CA ILE A 98 -32.69 3.38 -4.71
C ILE A 98 -32.07 4.22 -3.57
N PRO A 99 -32.74 4.31 -2.38
CA PRO A 99 -32.12 4.94 -1.22
C PRO A 99 -30.76 4.34 -0.92
N MET A 100 -29.76 5.21 -0.63
CA MET A 100 -28.41 4.75 -0.36
C MET A 100 -28.39 3.83 0.87
N PRO A 101 -27.92 2.58 0.75
CA PRO A 101 -27.82 1.68 1.90
C PRO A 101 -26.93 2.22 3.00
N ASP A 102 -27.27 1.94 4.27
CA ASP A 102 -26.60 2.47 5.46
C ASP A 102 -25.11 2.19 5.50
N ILE A 103 -24.67 1.07 4.90
CA ILE A 103 -23.25 0.72 4.83
C ILE A 103 -22.39 1.82 4.18
N TYR A 104 -22.93 2.61 3.24
CA TYR A 104 -22.19 3.69 2.58
C TYR A 104 -22.11 4.98 3.41
N THR A 105 -22.90 5.06 4.48
CA THR A 105 -22.86 6.15 5.46
C THR A 105 -22.12 5.73 6.73
N ASP A 106 -21.77 4.44 6.85
CA ASP A 106 -21.04 3.92 7.99
C ASP A 106 -19.62 4.50 8.10
N THR A 107 -19.26 4.91 9.31
CA THR A 107 -17.96 5.52 9.57
C THR A 107 -16.79 4.56 9.40
N SER A 108 -17.00 3.26 9.62
CA SER A 108 -15.96 2.23 9.46
C SER A 108 -15.62 2.03 7.99
N LEU A 109 -16.61 1.96 7.10
CA LEU A 109 -16.40 1.87 5.67
C LEU A 109 -15.68 3.12 5.13
N ASN A 110 -16.13 4.29 5.57
CA ASN A 110 -15.52 5.56 5.19
C ASN A 110 -14.04 5.64 5.63
N LYS A 111 -13.71 5.15 6.82
CA LYS A 111 -12.31 5.06 7.30
C LYS A 111 -11.50 4.04 6.50
N ALA A 112 -12.07 2.87 6.20
CA ALA A 112 -11.39 1.82 5.44
C ALA A 112 -11.01 2.27 4.03
N PHE A 113 -11.83 3.12 3.41
CA PHE A 113 -11.59 3.66 2.06
C PHE A 113 -11.04 5.09 2.06
N ASN A 114 -10.62 5.59 3.22
CA ASN A 114 -9.94 6.88 3.31
C ASN A 114 -8.45 6.75 2.99
N PHE A 115 -8.14 6.41 1.73
CA PHE A 115 -6.77 6.20 1.30
C PHE A 115 -5.93 7.48 1.40
N LEU A 116 -4.84 7.40 2.16
CA LEU A 116 -3.82 8.45 2.25
C LEU A 116 -2.55 8.10 1.50
N LEU A 117 -2.41 6.83 1.09
CA LEU A 117 -1.34 6.36 0.22
C LEU A 117 -1.96 5.67 -0.99
N SER A 118 -1.70 6.21 -2.16
CA SER A 118 -1.96 5.60 -3.46
C SER A 118 -0.65 5.11 -4.03
N THR A 119 -0.60 3.88 -4.51
CA THR A 119 0.61 3.30 -5.10
C THR A 119 0.30 2.66 -6.44
N SER A 120 1.22 2.76 -7.38
CA SER A 120 1.10 2.14 -8.70
C SER A 120 2.47 1.65 -9.17
N GLN A 121 2.59 0.34 -9.35
CA GLN A 121 3.74 -0.23 -10.02
C GLN A 121 3.58 -0.10 -11.52
N VAL A 122 4.55 0.51 -12.18
CA VAL A 122 4.57 0.71 -13.62
C VAL A 122 5.71 -0.08 -14.24
N ALA A 123 5.40 -0.90 -15.24
CA ALA A 123 6.41 -1.64 -15.97
C ALA A 123 7.14 -0.68 -16.93
N PHE A 124 8.39 -0.35 -16.64
CA PHE A 124 9.19 0.54 -17.47
C PHE A 124 10.32 -0.18 -18.17
N LYS A 125 10.36 0.00 -19.51
CA LYS A 125 11.57 -0.13 -20.30
C LYS A 125 12.17 1.23 -20.72
N ALA A 126 11.55 2.34 -20.32
CA ALA A 126 11.98 3.69 -20.72
C ALA A 126 11.85 4.69 -19.55
N ALA A 127 12.70 5.70 -19.59
CA ALA A 127 12.97 6.69 -18.53
C ALA A 127 11.82 7.69 -18.22
N CYS A 128 10.56 7.33 -18.43
CA CYS A 128 9.45 8.27 -18.22
C CYS A 128 8.45 7.71 -17.22
N LEU A 129 8.65 8.04 -15.93
CA LEU A 129 7.66 7.83 -14.89
C LEU A 129 6.61 8.95 -14.95
N GLY A 130 5.35 8.58 -15.20
CA GLY A 130 4.23 9.46 -14.98
C GLY A 130 3.99 9.65 -13.48
N SER A 131 3.50 10.82 -13.09
CA SER A 131 3.02 11.09 -11.73
C SER A 131 1.51 11.24 -11.80
N ALA A 132 0.79 10.63 -10.86
CA ALA A 132 -0.61 10.92 -10.62
C ALA A 132 -0.75 12.08 -9.62
N VAL A 133 -1.90 12.72 -9.61
CA VAL A 133 -2.22 13.76 -8.64
C VAL A 133 -2.99 13.11 -7.50
N PRO A 134 -2.56 13.27 -6.23
CA PRO A 134 -3.27 12.70 -5.10
C PRO A 134 -4.72 13.17 -5.03
N GLU A 135 -5.65 12.24 -4.77
CA GLU A 135 -7.09 12.54 -4.71
C GLU A 135 -7.46 13.47 -3.55
N LYS A 136 -6.69 13.44 -2.47
CA LYS A 136 -6.94 14.21 -1.25
C LYS A 136 -5.78 15.13 -0.94
N LEU A 137 -6.08 16.25 -0.31
CA LEU A 137 -5.07 17.24 0.07
C LEU A 137 -3.97 16.66 0.97
N ASN A 138 -4.33 15.76 1.88
CA ASN A 138 -3.42 15.14 2.85
C ASN A 138 -2.93 13.75 2.45
N SER A 139 -3.05 13.37 1.18
CA SER A 139 -2.57 12.08 0.67
C SER A 139 -1.30 12.21 -0.14
N TYR A 140 -0.62 11.08 -0.32
CA TYR A 140 0.53 10.91 -1.19
C TYR A 140 0.21 9.92 -2.30
N ASP A 141 0.74 10.18 -3.49
CA ASP A 141 0.69 9.25 -4.61
C ASP A 141 2.10 8.80 -4.97
N PHE A 142 2.25 7.50 -5.20
CA PHE A 142 3.51 6.85 -5.55
C PHE A 142 3.37 6.11 -6.88
N CYS A 143 4.13 6.52 -7.89
CA CYS A 143 4.41 5.70 -9.04
C CYS A 143 5.81 5.11 -8.90
N TYR A 144 5.96 3.80 -9.07
CA TYR A 144 7.26 3.18 -8.92
C TYR A 144 7.53 2.08 -9.94
N SER A 145 8.80 1.86 -10.20
CA SER A 145 9.31 0.78 -11.03
C SER A 145 10.39 0.01 -10.27
N VAL A 146 10.38 -1.30 -10.48
CA VAL A 146 11.37 -2.22 -9.91
C VAL A 146 12.12 -2.87 -11.04
N THR A 147 13.45 -2.75 -11.04
CA THR A 147 14.34 -3.44 -11.95
C THR A 147 15.22 -4.44 -11.18
N SER A 148 16.12 -5.15 -11.87
CA SER A 148 17.09 -6.04 -11.21
C SER A 148 18.00 -5.30 -10.23
N ASP A 149 18.28 -4.03 -10.51
CA ASP A 149 19.36 -3.30 -9.85
C ASP A 149 18.90 -2.12 -9.01
N ASN A 150 17.69 -1.63 -9.27
CA ASN A 150 17.18 -0.44 -8.57
C ASN A 150 15.66 -0.37 -8.42
N PHE A 151 15.25 0.48 -7.49
CA PHE A 151 13.89 0.98 -7.36
C PHE A 151 13.86 2.44 -7.79
N THR A 152 12.90 2.80 -8.63
CA THR A 152 12.66 4.20 -9.00
C THR A 152 11.28 4.61 -8.51
N PHE A 153 11.21 5.72 -7.77
CA PHE A 153 9.96 6.26 -7.24
C PHE A 153 9.73 7.68 -7.74
N VAL A 154 8.49 7.98 -8.09
CA VAL A 154 7.99 9.34 -8.24
C VAL A 154 6.90 9.52 -7.18
N VAL A 155 7.07 10.52 -6.33
CA VAL A 155 6.14 10.80 -5.23
C VAL A 155 5.54 12.17 -5.42
N SER A 156 4.23 12.27 -5.32
CA SER A 156 3.50 13.53 -5.40
C SER A 156 2.62 13.76 -4.17
N ALA A 157 2.46 15.02 -3.81
CA ALA A 157 1.56 15.48 -2.75
C ALA A 157 1.16 16.95 -3.01
N TRP A 158 0.07 17.37 -2.41
CA TRP A 158 -0.38 18.76 -2.51
C TRP A 158 0.49 19.66 -1.63
N LYS A 159 1.14 20.63 -2.23
CA LYS A 159 1.98 21.62 -1.54
C LYS A 159 1.18 22.49 -0.56
N SER A 160 -0.11 22.64 -0.76
CA SER A 160 -1.02 23.38 0.11
C SER A 160 -1.29 22.69 1.45
N CYS A 161 -1.03 21.39 1.57
CA CYS A 161 -1.14 20.65 2.82
C CYS A 161 0.15 20.76 3.63
N LYS A 162 0.09 21.42 4.78
CA LYS A 162 1.28 21.64 5.64
C LYS A 162 1.80 20.34 6.29
N GLU A 163 0.95 19.33 6.38
CA GLU A 163 1.31 18.01 6.94
C GLU A 163 2.10 17.17 5.96
N ASN A 164 2.01 17.48 4.66
CA ASN A 164 2.72 16.75 3.62
C ASN A 164 4.14 17.28 3.45
N ASN A 165 5.10 16.37 3.51
CA ASN A 165 6.50 16.69 3.22
C ASN A 165 7.09 15.58 2.35
N VAL A 166 7.05 15.80 1.04
CA VAL A 166 7.53 14.82 0.03
C VAL A 166 9.03 14.56 0.18
N VAL A 167 9.83 15.60 0.43
CA VAL A 167 11.29 15.46 0.56
C VAL A 167 11.62 14.55 1.75
N ARG A 168 11.01 14.84 2.91
CA ARG A 168 11.20 14.01 4.11
C ARG A 168 10.71 12.58 3.88
N LEU A 169 9.59 12.40 3.17
CA LEU A 169 9.03 11.07 2.91
C LEU A 169 9.94 10.25 2.00
N ILE A 170 10.51 10.85 0.95
CA ILE A 170 11.48 10.17 0.07
C ILE A 170 12.72 9.76 0.86
N GLN A 171 13.32 10.68 1.64
CA GLN A 171 14.48 10.36 2.46
C GLN A 171 14.19 9.22 3.44
N THR A 172 13.04 9.30 4.14
CA THR A 172 12.63 8.23 5.07
C THR A 172 12.38 6.90 4.34
N LEU A 173 11.90 6.93 3.09
CA LEU A 173 11.71 5.71 2.29
C LEU A 173 13.05 5.08 1.89
N GLU A 174 14.04 5.89 1.50
CA GLU A 174 15.41 5.42 1.21
C GLU A 174 16.02 4.75 2.43
N ASP A 175 15.99 5.40 3.59
CA ASP A 175 16.46 4.86 4.86
C ASP A 175 15.72 3.55 5.20
N THR A 176 14.39 3.54 5.02
CA THR A 176 13.55 2.36 5.28
C THR A 176 13.92 1.17 4.39
N LEU A 177 14.23 1.39 3.13
CA LEU A 177 14.65 0.33 2.21
C LEU A 177 16.01 -0.26 2.60
N VAL A 178 16.95 0.60 3.06
CA VAL A 178 18.25 0.15 3.58
C VAL A 178 18.06 -0.70 4.84
N ASP A 179 17.27 -0.23 5.80
CA ASP A 179 17.01 -0.94 7.06
C ASP A 179 16.32 -2.30 6.82
N MET A 180 15.35 -2.34 5.89
CA MET A 180 14.69 -3.59 5.52
C MET A 180 15.67 -4.57 4.84
N LYS A 181 16.60 -4.07 4.03
CA LYS A 181 17.66 -4.89 3.45
C LYS A 181 18.55 -5.47 4.54
N MET A 182 19.01 -4.65 5.49
CA MET A 182 19.82 -5.11 6.62
C MET A 182 19.11 -6.18 7.43
N LEU A 183 17.82 -5.99 7.77
CA LEU A 183 17.01 -6.98 8.45
C LEU A 183 17.01 -8.33 7.72
N LEU A 184 16.85 -8.31 6.40
CA LEU A 184 16.80 -9.53 5.59
C LEU A 184 18.18 -10.21 5.47
N GLU A 185 19.26 -9.45 5.42
CA GLU A 185 20.64 -9.97 5.38
C GLU A 185 21.04 -10.62 6.69
N GLU A 186 20.80 -9.94 7.82
CA GLU A 186 21.12 -10.44 9.15
C GLU A 186 20.36 -11.74 9.47
N THR A 187 19.10 -11.80 9.11
CA THR A 187 18.26 -12.98 9.39
C THR A 187 18.46 -14.15 8.42
N LYS A 188 19.19 -13.97 7.32
CA LYS A 188 19.61 -15.08 6.45
C LYS A 188 20.77 -15.90 7.04
N LEU A 189 21.54 -15.29 7.93
CA LEU A 189 22.74 -15.89 8.54
C LEU A 189 22.41 -16.75 9.78
N GLU A 190 21.18 -16.68 10.31
CA GLU A 190 20.72 -17.62 11.33
C GLU A 190 20.32 -18.93 10.64
N PRO A 191 21.06 -20.05 10.81
CA PRO A 191 20.63 -21.33 10.29
C PRO A 191 19.31 -21.70 10.97
N ASP A 192 18.35 -22.22 10.19
CA ASP A 192 17.15 -22.85 10.73
C ASP A 192 17.57 -23.79 11.86
N GLY A 193 17.26 -23.41 13.09
CA GLY A 193 17.44 -24.23 14.27
C GLY A 193 16.44 -25.37 14.26
N SER A 194 16.57 -26.27 13.27
CA SER A 194 15.84 -27.52 13.19
C SER A 194 16.74 -28.62 13.78
N THR A 195 16.59 -28.85 15.06
CA THR A 195 16.76 -30.18 15.63
C THR A 195 15.45 -30.62 16.24
#